data_190debf65858fb6304860500719feb71
#
_entry.id   190debf65858fb6304860500719feb71
#
_cell.length_a   1.000
_cell.length_b   1.000
_cell.length_c   1.000
_cell.angle_alpha   90.00
_cell.angle_beta   90.00
_cell.angle_gamma   90.00
#
_symmetry.space_group_name_H-M   'P 1'
#
loop_
_entity.id
_entity.type
_entity.pdbx_description
1 polymer ?
#
loop_
_entity_poly.entity_id
_entity_poly.type
_entity_poly.pdbx_seq_one_letter_code
_entity_poly.pdbx_strand_id
1 'polypeptide(L)'
;MLYLAEAQSLTTASTDLTDDSVKVHTEIPKVEEKANPIPLPEKNIKQTEKTTDTLPSIEYDIEKLPAPVKMMRQKIIDAAKTGDVNNLKPLLGTSGDPTQLSVSDNVKDPITYLKQLSGDGDGLEIMAIMIDLLNSGYAHLDQGDDEEIYIWPYFVALPIDKLSKPQLVELFQIMTAGDLEEMKEIGTYSFFRIGITPDGTWRFFITGD
;
A
#
# COMPACT_ATOMS: atom_id res chain seq x y z
N MET A 1 -32.17 -40.84 26.83
CA MET A 1 -33.14 -39.76 27.00
C MET A 1 -33.07 -38.91 25.73
N LEU A 2 -34.06 -39.08 24.87
CA LEU A 2 -34.25 -38.30 23.65
C LEU A 2 -34.88 -36.95 24.00
N TYR A 3 -34.39 -35.87 23.46
CA TYR A 3 -35.14 -34.62 23.34
C TYR A 3 -35.27 -34.25 21.87
N LEU A 4 -36.49 -34.37 21.38
CA LEU A 4 -36.97 -33.77 20.14
C LEU A 4 -37.15 -32.26 20.37
N ALA A 5 -36.69 -31.42 19.45
CA ALA A 5 -37.07 -30.03 19.35
C ALA A 5 -37.82 -29.78 18.04
N GLU A 6 -39.02 -29.26 18.19
CA GLU A 6 -40.02 -28.99 17.16
C GLU A 6 -39.59 -27.85 16.23
N ALA A 7 -39.84 -28.07 14.95
CA ALA A 7 -39.80 -27.03 13.92
C ALA A 7 -41.13 -26.25 13.93
N GLN A 8 -41.10 -24.96 14.18
CA GLN A 8 -42.25 -24.07 13.94
C GLN A 8 -42.14 -23.39 12.59
N SER A 9 -43.08 -23.74 11.74
CA SER A 9 -43.40 -23.14 10.45
C SER A 9 -44.04 -21.77 10.69
N LEU A 10 -43.48 -20.69 10.09
CA LEU A 10 -44.13 -19.38 10.02
C LEU A 10 -44.62 -19.14 8.61
N THR A 11 -45.92 -19.03 8.54
CA THR A 11 -46.80 -18.79 7.38
C THR A 11 -46.60 -17.40 6.81
N THR A 12 -46.51 -17.34 5.48
CA THR A 12 -46.59 -16.18 4.63
C THR A 12 -47.90 -15.40 4.79
N ALA A 13 -47.82 -14.10 5.02
CA ALA A 13 -48.92 -13.16 4.76
C ALA A 13 -48.59 -12.30 3.56
N SER A 14 -49.29 -12.55 2.47
CA SER A 14 -49.37 -11.71 1.28
C SER A 14 -50.34 -10.56 1.56
N THR A 15 -49.89 -9.32 1.39
CA THR A 15 -50.79 -8.17 1.29
C THR A 15 -50.55 -7.47 -0.03
N ASP A 16 -51.50 -7.67 -0.92
CA ASP A 16 -51.77 -6.85 -2.08
C ASP A 16 -52.10 -5.42 -1.66
N LEU A 17 -51.42 -4.42 -2.21
CA LEU A 17 -51.91 -3.04 -2.25
C LEU A 17 -51.64 -2.45 -3.65
N THR A 18 -52.72 -2.18 -4.29
CA THR A 18 -53.01 -1.54 -5.54
C THR A 18 -52.30 -0.20 -5.78
N ASP A 19 -51.79 -0.09 -7.01
CA ASP A 19 -51.74 1.02 -7.97
C ASP A 19 -52.29 2.38 -7.49
N ASP A 20 -51.43 3.38 -7.47
CA ASP A 20 -51.85 4.75 -7.72
C ASP A 20 -50.70 5.53 -8.43
N SER A 21 -50.91 5.70 -9.73
CA SER A 21 -50.03 6.41 -10.65
C SER A 21 -50.18 7.92 -10.47
N VAL A 22 -49.19 8.57 -9.85
CA VAL A 22 -49.08 10.03 -9.96
C VAL A 22 -47.92 10.36 -10.91
N LYS A 23 -48.29 10.77 -12.13
CA LYS A 23 -47.37 11.42 -13.08
C LYS A 23 -47.10 12.85 -12.61
N VAL A 24 -45.94 13.09 -12.09
CA VAL A 24 -45.42 14.47 -11.92
C VAL A 24 -44.52 14.78 -13.12
N HIS A 25 -45.09 15.59 -14.03
CA HIS A 25 -44.32 16.24 -15.08
C HIS A 25 -43.54 17.41 -14.43
N THR A 26 -42.23 17.28 -14.35
CA THR A 26 -41.35 18.42 -14.03
C THR A 26 -40.49 18.68 -15.27
N GLU A 27 -40.91 19.70 -16.03
CA GLU A 27 -40.08 20.27 -17.08
C GLU A 27 -38.90 21.02 -16.45
N ILE A 28 -37.67 20.57 -16.80
CA ILE A 28 -36.45 21.27 -16.47
C ILE A 28 -36.17 22.28 -17.59
N PRO A 29 -36.07 23.58 -17.33
CA PRO A 29 -35.74 24.56 -18.36
C PRO A 29 -34.27 24.37 -18.79
N LYS A 30 -34.06 24.24 -20.09
CA LYS A 30 -32.78 24.16 -20.77
C LYS A 30 -32.14 25.54 -20.75
N VAL A 31 -31.17 25.76 -19.85
CA VAL A 31 -30.29 26.95 -19.87
C VAL A 31 -29.13 26.65 -20.76
N GLU A 32 -29.08 27.22 -21.94
CA GLU A 32 -27.89 27.30 -22.78
C GLU A 32 -27.02 28.44 -22.27
N GLU A 33 -26.01 28.12 -21.48
CA GLU A 33 -24.94 29.07 -21.12
C GLU A 33 -23.69 28.72 -21.89
N LYS A 34 -23.41 29.52 -22.93
CA LYS A 34 -22.14 29.52 -23.65
C LYS A 34 -21.07 30.11 -22.76
N ALA A 35 -20.40 29.28 -21.97
CA ALA A 35 -19.16 29.67 -21.30
C ALA A 35 -17.98 29.48 -22.27
N ASN A 36 -17.34 30.60 -22.64
CA ASN A 36 -16.04 30.57 -23.30
C ASN A 36 -15.00 29.92 -22.36
N PRO A 37 -14.20 28.95 -22.83
CA PRO A 37 -13.14 28.40 -22.00
C PRO A 37 -12.06 29.45 -21.77
N ILE A 38 -11.82 29.73 -20.49
CA ILE A 38 -10.66 30.52 -20.04
C ILE A 38 -9.40 29.71 -20.38
N PRO A 39 -8.40 30.26 -21.09
CA PRO A 39 -7.17 29.53 -21.34
C PRO A 39 -6.42 29.32 -20.03
N LEU A 40 -6.21 28.04 -19.67
CA LEU A 40 -5.27 27.65 -18.63
C LEU A 40 -3.85 28.04 -19.06
N PRO A 41 -3.01 28.60 -18.16
CA PRO A 41 -1.63 28.85 -18.48
C PRO A 41 -0.91 27.54 -18.79
N GLU A 42 -0.35 27.44 -19.99
CA GLU A 42 0.53 26.35 -20.39
C GLU A 42 1.76 26.34 -19.47
N LYS A 43 1.74 25.48 -18.48
CA LYS A 43 2.93 25.15 -17.72
C LYS A 43 3.79 24.29 -18.62
N ASN A 44 4.84 24.88 -19.19
CA ASN A 44 5.92 24.18 -19.87
C ASN A 44 6.59 23.24 -18.86
N ILE A 45 6.02 22.05 -18.68
CA ILE A 45 6.70 20.92 -18.07
C ILE A 45 7.57 20.36 -19.19
N LYS A 46 8.85 20.71 -19.19
CA LYS A 46 9.85 19.90 -19.88
C LYS A 46 9.84 18.53 -19.21
N GLN A 47 9.01 17.64 -19.72
CA GLN A 47 9.19 16.21 -19.51
C GLN A 47 10.53 15.86 -20.13
N THR A 48 11.54 15.77 -19.29
CA THR A 48 12.75 15.04 -19.63
C THR A 48 12.34 13.57 -19.58
N GLU A 49 11.86 13.07 -20.72
CA GLU A 49 11.71 11.62 -20.93
C GLU A 49 13.11 11.00 -20.86
N LYS A 50 13.49 10.59 -19.65
CA LYS A 50 14.61 9.68 -19.46
C LYS A 50 14.05 8.27 -19.62
N THR A 51 13.67 7.91 -20.86
CA THR A 51 13.39 6.54 -21.25
C THR A 51 14.70 5.76 -21.25
N THR A 52 15.13 5.32 -20.08
CA THR A 52 15.96 4.13 -19.98
C THR A 52 15.01 2.97 -19.80
N ASP A 53 14.78 2.24 -20.87
CA ASP A 53 13.96 1.03 -20.97
C ASP A 53 14.64 -0.17 -20.27
N THR A 54 15.42 0.09 -19.23
CA THR A 54 16.06 -0.93 -18.39
C THR A 54 15.19 -1.14 -17.18
N LEU A 55 14.59 -2.35 -17.12
CA LEU A 55 13.94 -2.81 -15.90
C LEU A 55 14.89 -2.61 -14.71
N PRO A 56 14.37 -2.14 -13.57
CA PRO A 56 15.18 -1.93 -12.38
C PRO A 56 15.91 -3.22 -11.97
N SER A 57 17.13 -3.06 -11.47
CA SER A 57 17.93 -4.19 -11.01
C SER A 57 17.28 -4.81 -9.78
N ILE A 58 16.86 -6.08 -9.90
CA ILE A 58 16.36 -6.88 -8.79
C ILE A 58 17.53 -7.63 -8.16
N GLU A 59 17.69 -7.47 -6.86
CA GLU A 59 18.78 -8.07 -6.10
C GLU A 59 18.27 -8.81 -4.86
N TYR A 60 18.94 -9.91 -4.54
CA TYR A 60 18.69 -10.73 -3.35
C TYR A 60 19.89 -10.74 -2.41
N ASP A 61 21.06 -10.43 -2.94
CA ASP A 61 22.31 -10.43 -2.19
C ASP A 61 22.43 -9.17 -1.34
N ILE A 62 22.22 -9.32 -0.02
CA ILE A 62 22.32 -8.24 0.95
C ILE A 62 23.76 -7.70 1.10
N GLU A 63 24.77 -8.46 0.67
CA GLU A 63 26.16 -7.99 0.72
C GLU A 63 26.45 -6.89 -0.31
N LYS A 64 25.60 -6.77 -1.34
CA LYS A 64 25.66 -5.70 -2.34
C LYS A 64 25.07 -4.36 -1.82
N LEU A 65 24.33 -4.39 -0.71
CA LEU A 65 23.80 -3.18 -0.11
C LEU A 65 24.91 -2.31 0.45
N PRO A 66 24.82 -0.97 0.34
CA PRO A 66 25.67 -0.06 1.10
C PRO A 66 25.60 -0.35 2.60
N ALA A 67 26.71 -0.18 3.29
CA ALA A 67 26.78 -0.49 4.73
C ALA A 67 25.71 0.24 5.57
N PRO A 68 25.37 1.52 5.34
CA PRO A 68 24.29 2.18 6.08
C PRO A 68 22.92 1.55 5.84
N VAL A 69 22.60 1.18 4.59
CA VAL A 69 21.32 0.54 4.21
C VAL A 69 21.22 -0.83 4.89
N LYS A 70 22.29 -1.63 4.81
CA LYS A 70 22.38 -2.95 5.45
C LYS A 70 22.19 -2.86 6.96
N MET A 71 22.81 -1.85 7.60
CA MET A 71 22.65 -1.63 9.02
C MET A 71 21.23 -1.23 9.41
N MET A 72 20.57 -0.32 8.67
CA MET A 72 19.20 0.10 8.96
C MET A 72 18.24 -1.07 8.79
N ARG A 73 18.36 -1.80 7.67
CA ARG A 73 17.59 -3.04 7.43
C ARG A 73 17.69 -3.99 8.62
N GLN A 74 18.90 -4.26 9.11
CA GLN A 74 19.11 -5.17 10.24
C GLN A 74 18.49 -4.63 11.53
N LYS A 75 18.65 -3.33 11.82
CA LYS A 75 18.03 -2.69 13.00
C LYS A 75 16.51 -2.80 13.00
N ILE A 76 15.86 -2.62 11.84
CA ILE A 76 14.40 -2.76 11.73
C ILE A 76 14.01 -4.21 12.03
N ILE A 77 14.70 -5.19 11.44
CA ILE A 77 14.45 -6.62 11.68
C ILE A 77 14.64 -6.98 13.15
N ASP A 78 15.73 -6.51 13.78
CA ASP A 78 16.03 -6.81 15.17
C ASP A 78 15.00 -6.18 16.12
N ALA A 79 14.60 -4.93 15.86
CA ALA A 79 13.54 -4.28 16.63
C ALA A 79 12.19 -5.01 16.47
N ALA A 80 11.80 -5.38 15.25
CA ALA A 80 10.57 -6.10 14.98
C ALA A 80 10.54 -7.49 15.65
N LYS A 81 11.65 -8.22 15.65
CA LYS A 81 11.77 -9.54 16.32
C LYS A 81 11.56 -9.50 17.82
N THR A 82 11.67 -8.34 18.46
CA THR A 82 11.41 -8.22 19.91
C THR A 82 9.93 -8.40 20.27
N GLY A 83 9.01 -8.23 19.31
CA GLY A 83 7.57 -8.22 19.55
C GLY A 83 7.07 -6.96 20.25
N ASP A 84 7.90 -5.95 20.45
CA ASP A 84 7.49 -4.65 20.99
C ASP A 84 7.69 -3.55 19.95
N VAL A 85 6.59 -3.05 19.40
CA VAL A 85 6.56 -2.00 18.37
C VAL A 85 7.25 -0.70 18.82
N ASN A 86 7.34 -0.45 20.12
CA ASN A 86 8.06 0.72 20.66
C ASN A 86 9.56 0.69 20.34
N ASN A 87 10.13 -0.49 20.10
CA ASN A 87 11.54 -0.64 19.73
C ASN A 87 11.84 -0.13 18.31
N LEU A 88 10.80 0.10 17.48
CA LEU A 88 10.96 0.80 16.20
C LEU A 88 11.11 2.31 16.35
N LYS A 89 10.65 2.91 17.45
CA LYS A 89 10.64 4.37 17.65
C LYS A 89 12.00 5.06 17.44
N PRO A 90 13.14 4.53 17.91
CA PRO A 90 14.44 5.15 17.67
C PRO A 90 14.90 5.10 16.21
N LEU A 91 14.27 4.27 15.37
CA LEU A 91 14.62 4.08 13.95
C LEU A 91 13.79 4.95 13.02
N LEU A 92 12.61 5.36 13.48
CA LEU A 92 11.76 6.33 12.78
C LEU A 92 12.43 7.70 12.87
N GLY A 93 12.62 8.36 11.75
CA GLY A 93 13.34 9.64 11.69
C GLY A 93 12.85 10.70 12.68
N THR A 94 13.56 11.79 12.77
CA THR A 94 13.24 12.90 13.69
C THR A 94 12.20 13.84 13.10
N SER A 95 11.73 14.82 13.89
CA SER A 95 10.71 15.80 13.46
C SER A 95 11.12 16.66 12.24
N GLY A 96 12.42 16.67 11.87
CA GLY A 96 12.92 17.37 10.68
C GLY A 96 12.91 16.52 9.41
N ASP A 97 12.99 15.19 9.55
CA ASP A 97 12.94 14.22 8.48
C ASP A 97 12.34 12.90 9.00
N PRO A 98 11.03 12.88 9.24
CA PRO A 98 10.36 11.69 9.77
C PRO A 98 10.23 10.61 8.71
N THR A 99 10.31 9.35 9.14
CA THR A 99 9.90 8.21 8.32
C THR A 99 8.43 8.37 7.92
N GLN A 100 8.14 8.35 6.63
CA GLN A 100 6.78 8.42 6.12
C GLN A 100 6.06 7.08 6.39
N LEU A 101 4.92 7.12 7.09
CA LEU A 101 4.11 5.95 7.40
C LEU A 101 2.76 5.96 6.66
N SER A 102 2.38 7.07 6.06
CA SER A 102 1.14 7.22 5.29
C SER A 102 1.42 8.00 4.01
N VAL A 103 0.71 7.68 2.94
CA VAL A 103 0.77 8.42 1.67
C VAL A 103 0.02 9.75 1.76
N SER A 104 -1.09 9.78 2.53
CA SER A 104 -2.03 10.91 2.58
C SER A 104 -2.03 11.65 3.90
N ASP A 105 -1.65 11.00 5.01
CA ASP A 105 -1.85 11.54 6.35
C ASP A 105 -0.55 12.04 6.99
N ASN A 106 -0.65 13.15 7.73
CA ASN A 106 0.43 13.57 8.61
C ASN A 106 0.33 12.80 9.95
N VAL A 107 1.16 11.77 10.08
CA VAL A 107 1.17 10.89 11.26
C VAL A 107 1.83 11.59 12.44
N LYS A 108 1.05 11.94 13.46
CA LYS A 108 1.54 12.63 14.68
C LYS A 108 2.22 11.68 15.67
N ASP A 109 1.66 10.49 15.84
CA ASP A 109 2.19 9.44 16.71
C ASP A 109 2.44 8.17 15.89
N PRO A 110 3.67 7.95 15.46
CA PRO A 110 4.00 6.83 14.59
C PRO A 110 3.75 5.46 15.24
N ILE A 111 3.95 5.33 16.54
CA ILE A 111 3.72 4.02 17.22
C ILE A 111 2.24 3.70 17.30
N THR A 112 1.42 4.65 17.68
CA THR A 112 -0.03 4.48 17.66
C THR A 112 -0.53 4.18 16.25
N TYR A 113 0.01 4.84 15.23
CA TYR A 113 -0.35 4.60 13.84
C TYR A 113 0.00 3.17 13.38
N LEU A 114 1.22 2.68 13.68
CA LEU A 114 1.63 1.32 13.36
C LEU A 114 0.73 0.27 14.04
N LYS A 115 0.30 0.51 15.28
CA LYS A 115 -0.69 -0.35 15.96
C LYS A 115 -2.06 -0.34 15.28
N GLN A 116 -2.49 0.80 14.76
CA GLN A 116 -3.76 0.93 14.03
C GLN A 116 -3.71 0.23 12.66
N LEU A 117 -2.55 0.18 12.00
CA LEU A 117 -2.35 -0.56 10.75
C LEU A 117 -2.32 -2.09 10.98
N SER A 118 -2.03 -2.52 12.19
CA SER A 118 -1.92 -3.93 12.55
C SER A 118 -3.29 -4.52 12.89
N GLY A 119 -3.66 -5.63 12.27
CA GLY A 119 -4.95 -6.29 12.51
C GLY A 119 -5.10 -6.82 13.93
N ASP A 120 -4.00 -7.06 14.67
CA ASP A 120 -3.99 -7.46 16.06
C ASP A 120 -4.11 -6.27 17.05
N GLY A 121 -3.96 -5.02 16.57
CA GLY A 121 -4.00 -3.81 17.37
C GLY A 121 -2.81 -3.57 18.30
N ASP A 122 -1.89 -4.52 18.41
CA ASP A 122 -0.68 -4.44 19.24
C ASP A 122 0.58 -4.16 18.42
N GLY A 123 0.52 -4.35 17.10
CA GLY A 123 1.61 -4.13 16.16
C GLY A 123 2.42 -5.38 15.84
N LEU A 124 1.99 -6.57 16.28
CA LEU A 124 2.72 -7.81 16.01
C LEU A 124 2.66 -8.20 14.53
N GLU A 125 1.47 -8.13 13.92
CA GLU A 125 1.29 -8.42 12.51
C GLU A 125 2.12 -7.47 11.63
N ILE A 126 2.09 -6.18 11.91
CA ILE A 126 2.84 -5.19 11.12
C ILE A 126 4.36 -5.40 11.22
N MET A 127 4.85 -5.82 12.40
CA MET A 127 6.26 -6.19 12.58
C MET A 127 6.62 -7.47 11.82
N ALA A 128 5.73 -8.46 11.76
CA ALA A 128 5.91 -9.66 10.95
C ALA A 128 5.99 -9.29 9.46
N ILE A 129 5.08 -8.45 8.98
CA ILE A 129 5.10 -7.92 7.60
C ILE A 129 6.43 -7.22 7.30
N MET A 130 6.94 -6.36 8.20
CA MET A 130 8.24 -5.70 8.00
C MET A 130 9.38 -6.71 7.84
N ILE A 131 9.39 -7.78 8.64
CA ILE A 131 10.41 -8.84 8.57
C ILE A 131 10.32 -9.55 7.23
N ASP A 132 9.13 -9.93 6.79
CA ASP A 132 8.91 -10.67 5.54
C ASP A 132 9.30 -9.82 4.32
N LEU A 133 8.90 -8.53 4.31
CA LEU A 133 9.32 -7.59 3.27
C LEU A 133 10.85 -7.49 3.20
N LEU A 134 11.52 -7.22 4.31
CA LEU A 134 12.97 -7.03 4.34
C LEU A 134 13.76 -8.33 4.06
N ASN A 135 13.15 -9.50 4.19
CA ASN A 135 13.73 -10.77 3.79
C ASN A 135 13.46 -11.16 2.32
N SER A 136 12.61 -10.43 1.63
CA SER A 136 12.42 -10.58 0.18
C SER A 136 13.56 -9.95 -0.62
N GLY A 137 13.52 -10.09 -1.95
CA GLY A 137 14.39 -9.33 -2.84
C GLY A 137 14.08 -7.82 -2.82
N TYR A 138 15.06 -7.02 -3.19
CA TYR A 138 14.94 -5.56 -3.26
C TYR A 138 15.22 -5.02 -4.66
N ALA A 139 14.75 -3.81 -4.92
CA ALA A 139 15.11 -3.03 -6.10
C ALA A 139 15.92 -1.80 -5.69
N HIS A 140 16.86 -1.39 -6.55
CA HIS A 140 17.63 -0.16 -6.41
C HIS A 140 17.15 0.80 -7.50
N LEU A 141 16.49 1.88 -7.06
CA LEU A 141 15.84 2.86 -7.94
C LEU A 141 16.60 4.19 -7.92
N ASP A 142 16.45 4.97 -9.00
CA ASP A 142 16.93 6.34 -9.15
C ASP A 142 18.43 6.52 -8.82
N GLN A 143 19.23 5.55 -9.24
CA GLN A 143 20.67 5.47 -8.95
C GLN A 143 21.41 6.74 -9.38
N GLY A 144 22.04 7.40 -8.41
CA GLY A 144 22.83 8.61 -8.61
C GLY A 144 22.01 9.90 -8.66
N ASP A 145 20.72 9.84 -8.41
CA ASP A 145 19.83 11.00 -8.28
C ASP A 145 19.52 11.29 -6.79
N ASP A 146 18.96 12.46 -6.50
CA ASP A 146 18.60 12.86 -5.13
C ASP A 146 17.49 11.97 -4.51
N GLU A 147 16.77 11.22 -5.35
CA GLU A 147 15.71 10.30 -4.96
C GLU A 147 16.18 8.83 -4.90
N GLU A 148 17.47 8.59 -4.98
CA GLU A 148 18.05 7.24 -4.92
C GLU A 148 17.59 6.47 -3.70
N ILE A 149 17.06 5.25 -3.90
CA ILE A 149 16.45 4.46 -2.85
C ILE A 149 16.58 2.95 -3.07
N TYR A 150 16.75 2.22 -1.98
CA TYR A 150 16.63 0.76 -1.90
C TYR A 150 15.24 0.43 -1.37
N ILE A 151 14.43 -0.32 -2.14
CA ILE A 151 13.03 -0.58 -1.85
C ILE A 151 12.74 -2.07 -1.72
N TRP A 152 11.98 -2.45 -0.71
CA TRP A 152 11.42 -3.78 -0.47
C TRP A 152 9.90 -3.75 -0.48
N PRO A 153 9.24 -4.76 -1.06
CA PRO A 153 9.80 -5.82 -1.89
C PRO A 153 10.06 -5.32 -3.31
N TYR A 154 10.88 -6.01 -4.08
CA TYR A 154 11.21 -5.61 -5.46
C TYR A 154 10.00 -5.56 -6.42
N PHE A 155 8.87 -6.15 -6.04
CA PHE A 155 7.64 -6.14 -6.84
C PHE A 155 7.10 -4.73 -7.12
N VAL A 156 7.43 -3.77 -6.25
CA VAL A 156 7.11 -2.33 -6.46
C VAL A 156 7.66 -1.81 -7.79
N ALA A 157 8.77 -2.38 -8.24
CA ALA A 157 9.48 -1.96 -9.44
C ALA A 157 9.06 -2.74 -10.71
N LEU A 158 8.06 -3.62 -10.61
CA LEU A 158 7.62 -4.48 -11.71
C LEU A 158 6.13 -4.30 -12.00
N PRO A 159 5.73 -4.44 -13.28
CA PRO A 159 4.31 -4.56 -13.61
C PRO A 159 3.72 -5.82 -12.98
N ILE A 160 2.69 -5.66 -12.14
CA ILE A 160 2.11 -6.76 -11.36
C ILE A 160 1.48 -7.86 -12.24
N ASP A 161 1.00 -7.49 -13.42
CA ASP A 161 0.39 -8.39 -14.42
C ASP A 161 1.42 -9.23 -15.19
N LYS A 162 2.72 -8.90 -15.08
CA LYS A 162 3.81 -9.56 -15.82
C LYS A 162 4.71 -10.41 -14.95
N LEU A 163 4.35 -10.64 -13.69
CA LEU A 163 5.13 -11.48 -12.80
C LEU A 163 5.15 -12.93 -13.29
N SER A 164 6.34 -13.51 -13.32
CA SER A 164 6.54 -14.93 -13.62
C SER A 164 6.00 -15.83 -12.49
N LYS A 165 5.74 -17.11 -12.78
CA LYS A 165 5.27 -18.05 -11.76
C LYS A 165 6.19 -18.16 -10.53
N PRO A 166 7.54 -18.21 -10.65
CA PRO A 166 8.41 -18.12 -9.49
C PRO A 166 8.23 -16.84 -8.67
N GLN A 167 8.12 -15.68 -9.32
CA GLN A 167 7.89 -14.42 -8.64
C GLN A 167 6.53 -14.37 -7.92
N LEU A 168 5.49 -15.01 -8.49
CA LEU A 168 4.20 -15.15 -7.83
C LEU A 168 4.30 -16.02 -6.56
N VAL A 169 5.14 -17.06 -6.56
CA VAL A 169 5.39 -17.86 -5.36
C VAL A 169 6.06 -17.02 -4.27
N GLU A 170 7.05 -16.18 -4.62
CA GLU A 170 7.68 -15.27 -3.69
C GLU A 170 6.68 -14.21 -3.18
N LEU A 171 5.84 -13.65 -4.06
CA LEU A 171 4.81 -12.70 -3.69
C LEU A 171 3.83 -13.28 -2.66
N PHE A 172 3.43 -14.54 -2.83
CA PHE A 172 2.53 -15.22 -1.89
C PHE A 172 3.16 -15.59 -0.54
N GLN A 173 4.45 -15.35 -0.34
CA GLN A 173 5.06 -15.37 1.00
C GLN A 173 4.76 -14.07 1.79
N ILE A 174 4.40 -13.00 1.09
CA ILE A 174 4.17 -11.67 1.68
C ILE A 174 2.68 -11.37 1.80
N MET A 175 1.86 -11.86 0.87
CA MET A 175 0.45 -11.52 0.79
C MET A 175 -0.41 -12.69 0.32
N THR A 176 -1.73 -12.53 0.38
CA THR A 176 -2.69 -13.54 -0.08
C THR A 176 -3.01 -13.42 -1.57
N ALA A 177 -3.68 -14.45 -2.12
CA ALA A 177 -4.19 -14.38 -3.49
C ALA A 177 -5.29 -13.31 -3.66
N GLY A 178 -6.05 -13.02 -2.58
CA GLY A 178 -7.05 -11.94 -2.59
C GLY A 178 -6.42 -10.57 -2.77
N ASP A 179 -5.34 -10.28 -2.03
CA ASP A 179 -4.59 -9.03 -2.16
C ASP A 179 -4.04 -8.84 -3.59
N LEU A 180 -3.55 -9.93 -4.21
CA LEU A 180 -3.06 -9.89 -5.58
C LEU A 180 -4.16 -9.55 -6.60
N GLU A 181 -5.37 -10.09 -6.43
CA GLU A 181 -6.49 -9.77 -7.34
C GLU A 181 -6.88 -8.29 -7.25
N GLU A 182 -6.92 -7.71 -6.04
CA GLU A 182 -7.16 -6.28 -5.86
C GLU A 182 -6.07 -5.43 -6.55
N MET A 183 -4.80 -5.82 -6.42
CA MET A 183 -3.68 -5.13 -7.09
C MET A 183 -3.76 -5.20 -8.61
N LYS A 184 -4.23 -6.32 -9.17
CA LYS A 184 -4.43 -6.46 -10.63
C LYS A 184 -5.52 -5.53 -11.14
N GLU A 185 -6.57 -5.28 -10.36
CA GLU A 185 -7.62 -4.32 -10.70
C GLU A 185 -7.08 -2.88 -10.72
N ILE A 186 -6.19 -2.55 -9.79
CA ILE A 186 -5.52 -1.23 -9.71
C ILE A 186 -4.41 -1.12 -10.79
N GLY A 187 -3.74 -2.23 -11.12
CA GLY A 187 -2.65 -2.30 -12.10
C GLY A 187 -1.25 -2.10 -11.53
N THR A 188 -1.12 -1.89 -10.22
CA THR A 188 0.16 -1.61 -9.55
C THR A 188 0.24 -2.32 -8.19
N TYR A 189 1.47 -2.43 -7.65
CA TYR A 189 1.71 -2.96 -6.31
C TYR A 189 1.26 -1.95 -5.26
N SER A 190 0.25 -2.29 -4.47
CA SER A 190 -0.35 -1.43 -3.44
C SER A 190 -0.23 -1.96 -2.00
N PHE A 191 0.44 -3.10 -1.79
CA PHE A 191 0.71 -3.62 -0.46
C PHE A 191 1.83 -2.85 0.25
N PHE A 192 2.21 -3.27 1.46
CA PHE A 192 3.28 -2.62 2.23
C PHE A 192 4.62 -2.63 1.50
N ARG A 193 5.34 -1.51 1.61
CA ARG A 193 6.69 -1.33 1.06
C ARG A 193 7.56 -0.52 2.01
N ILE A 194 8.85 -0.85 2.02
CA ILE A 194 9.88 -0.19 2.84
C ILE A 194 10.90 0.43 1.91
N GLY A 195 11.26 1.69 2.15
CA GLY A 195 12.33 2.38 1.46
C GLY A 195 13.41 2.86 2.41
N ILE A 196 14.69 2.61 2.04
CA ILE A 196 15.87 3.07 2.77
C ILE A 196 16.80 3.77 1.78
N THR A 197 17.18 5.01 2.07
CA THR A 197 18.10 5.81 1.26
C THR A 197 19.55 5.33 1.41
N PRO A 198 20.47 5.66 0.47
CA PRO A 198 21.86 5.20 0.50
C PRO A 198 22.62 5.51 1.79
N ASP A 199 22.28 6.61 2.48
CA ASP A 199 22.85 7.02 3.77
C ASP A 199 22.30 6.22 4.96
N GLY A 200 21.30 5.33 4.72
CA GLY A 200 20.69 4.49 5.74
C GLY A 200 19.51 5.12 6.46
N THR A 201 18.93 6.21 5.95
CA THR A 201 17.70 6.77 6.48
C THR A 201 16.51 5.88 6.11
N TRP A 202 15.70 5.46 7.09
CA TRP A 202 14.44 4.76 6.85
C TRP A 202 13.41 5.76 6.33
N ARG A 203 13.30 5.84 5.00
CA ARG A 203 12.53 6.87 4.31
C ARG A 203 11.04 6.69 4.47
N PHE A 204 10.55 5.45 4.27
CA PHE A 204 9.14 5.15 4.41
C PHE A 204 8.86 3.68 4.76
N PHE A 205 7.68 3.48 5.36
CA PHE A 205 6.95 2.22 5.45
C PHE A 205 5.48 2.54 5.19
N ILE A 206 5.00 2.28 4.00
CA ILE A 206 3.68 2.70 3.53
C ILE A 206 2.96 1.57 2.82
N THR A 207 1.63 1.67 2.76
CA THR A 207 0.74 0.85 1.94
C THR A 207 -0.20 1.76 1.14
N GLY A 208 -0.81 1.23 0.08
CA GLY A 208 -1.64 2.01 -0.84
C GLY A 208 -0.82 2.79 -1.87
N ASP A 209 -1.50 3.54 -2.72
CA ASP A 209 -0.96 4.45 -3.74
C ASP A 209 -0.97 5.89 -3.27
#